data_9ca97c24f3024ce7d2260e49f55f72eb
#
_entry.id   9ca97c24f3024ce7d2260e49f55f72eb
#
_cell.length_a   1.000
_cell.length_b   1.000
_cell.length_c   1.000
_cell.angle_alpha   90.00
_cell.angle_beta   90.00
_cell.angle_gamma   90.00
#
_symmetry.space_group_name_H-M   'P 1'
#
loop_
_entity.id
_entity.type
_entity.pdbx_description
1 polymer ?
#
loop_
_entity_poly.entity_id
_entity_poly.type
_entity_poly.pdbx_seq_one_letter_code
_entity_poly.pdbx_strand_id
1 'polypeptide(L)'
;MSDDLPFIRDTVARLRLDGERLERKQFIVVRCEGAGIVAFGRVKPYEETYELGCVAVVEEERGRGWGELVVRELINRFPQDEVYVTTDLTEYFERLGFLRTEILPRELDEKLGRARRVDHPDAVGMVYDRRVREIPTLADVYRAKHAIEPYLKRTPLVHNPYLSRLLGCDAYLKLENLQPIGVFKVRGGVNLAASLPEADRRRGIVGASTGNHGQSLAYAAKLVGMRCVIAMPVESNPLKVESMRVLGAEVEFHGGDFEEARLWAEEFARGEGMRYVHHVNAPELMAGVATVSLEIVEDLPDVDAIIAPIGGGSGVIGHCIVAKAL
;
A
#
# COMPACT_ATOMS: atom_id res chain seq x y z
N MET A 1 -4.00 -37.26 -10.10
CA MET A 1 -3.17 -36.05 -10.26
C MET A 1 -1.74 -36.53 -10.49
N SER A 2 -1.18 -36.29 -11.68
CA SER A 2 0.20 -36.65 -12.01
C SER A 2 1.18 -35.97 -11.06
N ASP A 3 2.26 -36.66 -10.73
CA ASP A 3 3.35 -36.08 -9.92
C ASP A 3 4.14 -35.10 -10.80
N ASP A 4 4.01 -33.80 -10.53
CA ASP A 4 4.64 -32.72 -11.32
C ASP A 4 6.10 -32.48 -10.92
N LEU A 5 6.52 -33.05 -9.80
CA LEU A 5 7.81 -32.78 -9.19
C LEU A 5 9.01 -33.20 -10.07
N PRO A 6 8.98 -34.32 -10.81
CA PRO A 6 10.05 -34.65 -11.73
C PRO A 6 10.26 -33.58 -12.81
N PHE A 7 9.21 -33.13 -13.48
CA PHE A 7 9.30 -32.06 -14.49
C PHE A 7 9.86 -30.76 -13.91
N ILE A 8 9.37 -30.36 -12.71
CA ILE A 8 9.83 -29.16 -12.01
C ILE A 8 11.32 -29.29 -11.69
N ARG A 9 11.78 -30.42 -11.15
CA ARG A 9 13.20 -30.67 -10.82
C ARG A 9 14.10 -30.56 -12.03
N ASP A 10 13.73 -31.19 -13.15
CA ASP A 10 14.47 -31.11 -14.39
C ASP A 10 14.58 -29.67 -14.92
N THR A 11 13.46 -28.95 -14.92
CA THR A 11 13.42 -27.56 -15.38
C THR A 11 14.22 -26.63 -14.46
N VAL A 12 14.14 -26.79 -13.12
CA VAL A 12 14.91 -26.02 -12.14
C VAL A 12 16.41 -26.24 -12.34
N ALA A 13 16.84 -27.48 -12.56
CA ALA A 13 18.24 -27.82 -12.82
C ALA A 13 18.73 -27.22 -14.15
N ARG A 14 17.95 -27.36 -15.23
CA ARG A 14 18.27 -26.82 -16.56
C ARG A 14 18.40 -25.30 -16.57
N LEU A 15 17.52 -24.59 -15.81
CA LEU A 15 17.51 -23.14 -15.72
C LEU A 15 18.41 -22.60 -14.60
N ARG A 16 19.16 -23.45 -13.89
CA ARG A 16 20.04 -23.11 -12.77
C ARG A 16 19.33 -22.30 -11.66
N LEU A 17 18.07 -22.64 -11.41
CA LEU A 17 17.32 -22.03 -10.32
C LEU A 17 17.65 -22.73 -8.98
N ASP A 18 17.23 -22.10 -7.87
CA ASP A 18 17.42 -22.67 -6.52
C ASP A 18 16.72 -24.04 -6.37
N GLY A 19 17.50 -25.12 -6.47
CA GLY A 19 17.04 -26.52 -6.37
C GLY A 19 17.01 -27.09 -4.95
N GLU A 20 17.30 -26.31 -3.92
CA GLU A 20 17.32 -26.80 -2.53
C GLU A 20 15.91 -27.07 -2.00
N ARG A 21 15.73 -28.23 -1.33
CA ARG A 21 14.50 -28.62 -0.61
C ARG A 21 13.22 -28.46 -1.44
N LEU A 22 13.19 -28.97 -2.68
CA LEU A 22 12.02 -28.92 -3.54
C LEU A 22 10.91 -29.86 -3.02
N GLU A 23 9.81 -29.28 -2.54
CA GLU A 23 8.63 -29.99 -2.08
C GLU A 23 7.39 -29.54 -2.90
N ARG A 24 6.55 -30.50 -3.29
CA ARG A 24 5.37 -30.26 -4.12
C ARG A 24 4.45 -29.14 -3.57
N LYS A 25 4.22 -29.13 -2.25
CA LYS A 25 3.34 -28.14 -1.59
C LYS A 25 3.79 -26.69 -1.70
N GLN A 26 5.08 -26.46 -2.06
CA GLN A 26 5.65 -25.13 -2.23
C GLN A 26 5.28 -24.50 -3.57
N PHE A 27 4.83 -25.29 -4.55
CA PHE A 27 4.69 -24.86 -5.94
C PHE A 27 3.25 -24.53 -6.32
N ILE A 28 3.14 -23.49 -7.16
CA ILE A 28 2.01 -23.22 -8.02
C ILE A 28 2.40 -23.61 -9.43
N VAL A 29 1.49 -24.27 -10.17
CA VAL A 29 1.70 -24.78 -11.51
C VAL A 29 0.57 -24.30 -12.41
N VAL A 30 0.92 -23.73 -13.55
CA VAL A 30 -0.03 -23.37 -14.63
C VAL A 30 0.03 -24.45 -15.70
N ARG A 31 -1.15 -24.92 -16.12
CA ARG A 31 -1.30 -25.94 -17.17
C ARG A 31 -2.15 -25.42 -18.31
N CYS A 32 -1.75 -25.73 -19.53
CA CYS A 32 -2.57 -25.53 -20.71
C CYS A 32 -2.98 -26.87 -21.30
N GLU A 33 -4.19 -26.97 -21.82
CA GLU A 33 -4.65 -28.15 -22.55
C GLU A 33 -3.73 -28.43 -23.75
N GLY A 34 -3.25 -29.65 -23.85
CA GLY A 34 -2.34 -30.10 -24.93
C GLY A 34 -0.86 -29.78 -24.73
N ALA A 35 -0.50 -28.76 -23.88
CA ALA A 35 0.89 -28.38 -23.65
C ALA A 35 1.45 -28.87 -22.30
N GLY A 36 0.60 -29.32 -21.36
CA GLY A 36 1.01 -29.75 -20.04
C GLY A 36 1.34 -28.58 -19.12
N ILE A 37 2.45 -28.67 -18.37
CA ILE A 37 2.92 -27.58 -17.49
C ILE A 37 3.60 -26.52 -18.34
N VAL A 38 3.09 -25.29 -18.29
CA VAL A 38 3.61 -24.13 -19.04
C VAL A 38 4.37 -23.14 -18.17
N ALA A 39 4.03 -23.05 -16.88
CA ALA A 39 4.71 -22.20 -15.92
C ALA A 39 4.58 -22.73 -14.50
N PHE A 40 5.51 -22.39 -13.65
CA PHE A 40 5.45 -22.65 -12.22
C PHE A 40 6.28 -21.64 -11.43
N GLY A 41 6.09 -21.64 -10.12
CA GLY A 41 6.87 -20.91 -9.14
C GLY A 41 6.62 -21.44 -7.75
N ARG A 42 7.44 -21.07 -6.77
CA ARG A 42 7.30 -21.56 -5.40
C ARG A 42 7.37 -20.46 -4.33
N VAL A 43 6.83 -20.79 -3.17
CA VAL A 43 7.14 -20.16 -1.88
C VAL A 43 8.05 -21.12 -1.12
N LYS A 44 9.31 -20.74 -0.91
CA LYS A 44 10.30 -21.51 -0.13
C LYS A 44 10.25 -21.04 1.32
N PRO A 45 9.98 -21.93 2.29
CA PRO A 45 10.08 -21.59 3.70
C PRO A 45 11.54 -21.61 4.19
N TYR A 46 11.82 -20.70 5.12
CA TYR A 46 13.02 -20.64 5.95
C TYR A 46 12.59 -20.71 7.42
N GLU A 47 13.48 -20.56 8.39
CA GLU A 47 13.14 -20.63 9.83
C GLU A 47 12.26 -19.46 10.26
N GLU A 48 12.62 -18.24 9.84
CA GLU A 48 11.93 -17.01 10.24
C GLU A 48 11.17 -16.31 9.10
N THR A 49 11.35 -16.75 7.85
CA THR A 49 10.77 -16.07 6.69
C THR A 49 10.41 -17.02 5.55
N TYR A 50 9.93 -16.44 4.47
CA TYR A 50 9.64 -17.12 3.21
C TYR A 50 10.24 -16.35 2.04
N GLU A 51 10.50 -17.05 0.93
CA GLU A 51 10.98 -16.47 -0.30
C GLU A 51 10.13 -16.91 -1.48
N LEU A 52 9.73 -15.97 -2.32
CA LEU A 52 9.20 -16.25 -3.65
C LEU A 52 10.35 -16.58 -4.57
N GLY A 53 10.30 -17.71 -5.25
CA GLY A 53 11.40 -18.12 -6.12
C GLY A 53 11.03 -19.18 -7.14
N CYS A 54 12.03 -19.66 -7.88
CA CYS A 54 11.89 -20.66 -8.93
C CYS A 54 10.76 -20.36 -9.92
N VAL A 55 10.56 -19.08 -10.29
CA VAL A 55 9.57 -18.71 -11.31
C VAL A 55 10.14 -19.10 -12.67
N ALA A 56 9.46 -20.00 -13.37
CA ALA A 56 9.85 -20.47 -14.68
C ALA A 56 8.66 -20.55 -15.62
N VAL A 57 8.92 -20.22 -16.90
CA VAL A 57 7.97 -20.39 -18.00
C VAL A 57 8.66 -21.22 -19.07
N VAL A 58 7.97 -22.24 -19.60
CA VAL A 58 8.45 -23.06 -20.71
C VAL A 58 8.76 -22.18 -21.93
N GLU A 59 9.83 -22.43 -22.60
CA GLU A 59 10.39 -21.52 -23.63
C GLU A 59 9.38 -21.17 -24.72
N GLU A 60 8.65 -22.14 -25.21
CA GLU A 60 7.62 -22.01 -26.25
C GLU A 60 6.40 -21.19 -25.81
N GLU A 61 6.25 -21.00 -24.52
CA GLU A 61 5.12 -20.29 -23.89
C GLU A 61 5.50 -18.91 -23.30
N ARG A 62 6.75 -18.48 -23.48
CA ARG A 62 7.22 -17.16 -23.04
C ARG A 62 6.50 -16.02 -23.78
N GLY A 63 6.43 -14.85 -23.14
CA GLY A 63 5.77 -13.68 -23.72
C GLY A 63 4.24 -13.66 -23.63
N ARG A 64 3.61 -14.71 -23.06
CA ARG A 64 2.14 -14.84 -22.94
C ARG A 64 1.61 -14.43 -21.55
N GLY A 65 2.42 -13.84 -20.69
CA GLY A 65 2.00 -13.39 -19.36
C GLY A 65 1.99 -14.46 -18.26
N TRP A 66 2.34 -15.72 -18.55
CA TRP A 66 2.28 -16.81 -17.56
C TRP A 66 3.19 -16.60 -16.35
N GLY A 67 4.35 -15.98 -16.53
CA GLY A 67 5.26 -15.66 -15.42
C GLY A 67 4.63 -14.65 -14.45
N GLU A 68 4.00 -13.61 -14.98
CA GLU A 68 3.27 -12.63 -14.16
C GLU A 68 2.11 -13.28 -13.41
N LEU A 69 1.32 -14.11 -14.07
CA LEU A 69 0.22 -14.85 -13.43
C LEU A 69 0.71 -15.68 -12.24
N VAL A 70 1.82 -16.42 -12.42
CA VAL A 70 2.45 -17.22 -11.35
C VAL A 70 2.89 -16.32 -10.19
N VAL A 71 3.61 -15.22 -10.47
CA VAL A 71 4.09 -14.31 -9.41
C VAL A 71 2.92 -13.69 -8.64
N ARG A 72 1.88 -13.19 -9.31
CA ARG A 72 0.69 -12.62 -8.66
C ARG A 72 -0.01 -13.64 -7.77
N GLU A 73 -0.15 -14.87 -8.24
CA GLU A 73 -0.78 -15.93 -7.44
C GLU A 73 0.09 -16.36 -6.25
N LEU A 74 1.43 -16.37 -6.39
CA LEU A 74 2.35 -16.60 -5.28
C LEU A 74 2.27 -15.48 -4.24
N ILE A 75 2.19 -14.20 -4.67
CA ILE A 75 1.98 -13.05 -3.78
C ILE A 75 0.68 -13.23 -2.99
N ASN A 76 -0.42 -13.61 -3.65
CA ASN A 76 -1.72 -13.80 -3.00
C ASN A 76 -1.70 -14.91 -1.93
N ARG A 77 -0.93 -15.97 -2.14
CA ARG A 77 -0.81 -17.12 -1.22
C ARG A 77 0.36 -17.02 -0.25
N PHE A 78 1.15 -15.95 -0.32
CA PHE A 78 2.33 -15.81 0.51
C PHE A 78 1.93 -15.72 1.99
N PRO A 79 2.62 -16.43 2.90
CA PRO A 79 2.23 -16.48 4.31
C PRO A 79 2.40 -15.17 5.09
N GLN A 80 3.25 -14.26 4.60
CA GLN A 80 3.59 -12.98 5.24
C GLN A 80 3.18 -11.81 4.35
N ASP A 81 3.08 -10.61 4.92
CA ASP A 81 2.76 -9.39 4.16
C ASP A 81 3.93 -8.92 3.30
N GLU A 82 5.14 -9.13 3.75
CA GLU A 82 6.37 -8.84 3.00
C GLU A 82 6.79 -10.06 2.19
N VAL A 83 6.73 -9.94 0.87
CA VAL A 83 7.11 -10.98 -0.09
C VAL A 83 8.51 -10.70 -0.58
N TYR A 84 9.46 -11.49 -0.15
CA TYR A 84 10.85 -11.35 -0.55
C TYR A 84 11.18 -12.18 -1.78
N VAL A 85 12.06 -11.65 -2.64
CA VAL A 85 12.70 -12.37 -3.75
C VAL A 85 14.17 -11.97 -3.85
N THR A 86 15.04 -12.94 -4.14
CA THR A 86 16.44 -12.69 -4.52
C THR A 86 16.59 -13.00 -6.00
N THR A 87 17.00 -12.02 -6.82
CA THR A 87 16.91 -12.11 -8.27
C THR A 87 17.91 -11.20 -8.98
N ASP A 88 18.31 -11.59 -10.19
CA ASP A 88 18.98 -10.76 -11.19
C ASP A 88 18.00 -10.15 -12.21
N LEU A 89 16.73 -10.57 -12.21
CA LEU A 89 15.67 -10.05 -13.08
C LEU A 89 14.99 -8.81 -12.48
N THR A 90 15.77 -7.82 -12.10
CA THR A 90 15.30 -6.64 -11.35
C THR A 90 14.16 -5.92 -12.04
N GLU A 91 14.32 -5.56 -13.33
CA GLU A 91 13.30 -4.84 -14.11
C GLU A 91 11.98 -5.60 -14.23
N TYR A 92 12.05 -6.94 -14.28
CA TYR A 92 10.86 -7.77 -14.31
C TYR A 92 10.05 -7.65 -13.03
N PHE A 93 10.71 -7.75 -11.88
CA PHE A 93 10.05 -7.65 -10.58
C PHE A 93 9.65 -6.22 -10.23
N GLU A 94 10.40 -5.19 -10.65
CA GLU A 94 10.00 -3.78 -10.52
C GLU A 94 8.66 -3.50 -11.21
N ARG A 95 8.44 -4.03 -12.42
CA ARG A 95 7.14 -3.92 -13.12
C ARG A 95 5.98 -4.61 -12.39
N LEU A 96 6.28 -5.57 -11.54
CA LEU A 96 5.30 -6.27 -10.70
C LEU A 96 5.09 -5.60 -9.34
N GLY A 97 5.78 -4.47 -9.07
CA GLY A 97 5.63 -3.68 -7.85
C GLY A 97 6.62 -4.03 -6.74
N PHE A 98 7.63 -4.85 -7.02
CA PHE A 98 8.71 -5.09 -6.06
C PHE A 98 9.68 -3.90 -6.04
N LEU A 99 10.18 -3.58 -4.86
CA LEU A 99 11.21 -2.57 -4.65
C LEU A 99 12.51 -3.21 -4.21
N ARG A 100 13.65 -2.68 -4.67
CA ARG A 100 14.96 -3.11 -4.17
C ARG A 100 15.08 -2.79 -2.68
N THR A 101 15.67 -3.72 -1.94
CA THR A 101 15.91 -3.55 -0.51
C THR A 101 17.29 -4.03 -0.12
N GLU A 102 17.93 -3.28 0.77
CA GLU A 102 19.16 -3.70 1.45
C GLU A 102 18.84 -4.37 2.80
N ILE A 103 17.60 -4.27 3.25
CA ILE A 103 17.13 -4.87 4.50
C ILE A 103 16.44 -6.19 4.16
N LEU A 104 17.15 -7.29 4.34
CA LEU A 104 16.65 -8.64 4.14
C LEU A 104 16.64 -9.41 5.47
N PRO A 105 15.70 -10.36 5.65
CA PRO A 105 15.84 -11.38 6.68
C PRO A 105 17.20 -12.08 6.57
N ARG A 106 17.80 -12.38 7.71
CA ARG A 106 19.19 -12.90 7.81
C ARG A 106 19.47 -14.05 6.83
N GLU A 107 18.58 -15.01 6.75
CA GLU A 107 18.75 -16.20 5.89
C GLU A 107 18.77 -15.86 4.40
N LEU A 108 17.98 -14.86 3.99
CA LEU A 108 17.94 -14.38 2.60
C LEU A 108 19.15 -13.53 2.27
N ASP A 109 19.65 -12.74 3.20
CA ASP A 109 20.91 -11.97 3.04
C ASP A 109 22.11 -12.90 2.89
N GLU A 110 22.21 -13.93 3.74
CA GLU A 110 23.23 -14.97 3.62
C GLU A 110 23.15 -15.73 2.27
N LYS A 111 21.93 -16.04 1.81
CA LYS A 111 21.69 -16.66 0.49
C LYS A 111 22.16 -15.75 -0.64
N LEU A 112 21.75 -14.49 -0.61
CA LEU A 112 22.11 -13.48 -1.61
C LEU A 112 23.63 -13.31 -1.68
N GLY A 113 24.30 -13.26 -0.53
CA GLY A 113 25.75 -13.19 -0.45
C GLY A 113 26.46 -14.43 -1.04
N ARG A 114 25.87 -15.63 -0.94
CA ARG A 114 26.37 -16.83 -1.62
C ARG A 114 26.14 -16.76 -3.13
N ALA A 115 24.92 -16.40 -3.56
CA ALA A 115 24.56 -16.32 -4.98
C ALA A 115 25.48 -15.36 -5.76
N ARG A 116 25.74 -14.18 -5.19
CA ARG A 116 26.65 -13.17 -5.79
C ARG A 116 28.08 -13.68 -5.99
N ARG A 117 28.56 -14.55 -5.11
CA ARG A 117 29.94 -15.10 -5.19
C ARG A 117 30.10 -16.24 -6.21
N VAL A 118 29.00 -16.91 -6.56
CA VAL A 118 29.08 -18.14 -7.36
C VAL A 118 28.60 -17.90 -8.79
N ASP A 119 27.32 -17.61 -8.96
CA ASP A 119 26.67 -17.62 -10.30
C ASP A 119 25.92 -16.35 -10.67
N HIS A 120 25.58 -15.47 -9.70
CA HIS A 120 24.68 -14.32 -9.90
C HIS A 120 25.26 -13.03 -9.28
N PRO A 121 26.34 -12.45 -9.85
CA PRO A 121 27.03 -11.28 -9.27
C PRO A 121 26.12 -10.05 -9.15
N ASP A 122 25.14 -9.91 -10.04
CA ASP A 122 24.22 -8.77 -10.11
C ASP A 122 22.90 -9.02 -9.35
N ALA A 123 22.78 -10.15 -8.65
CA ALA A 123 21.57 -10.46 -7.89
C ALA A 123 21.33 -9.43 -6.77
N VAL A 124 20.08 -9.05 -6.61
CA VAL A 124 19.62 -8.11 -5.60
C VAL A 124 18.49 -8.72 -4.76
N GLY A 125 18.34 -8.21 -3.54
CA GLY A 125 17.15 -8.46 -2.74
C GLY A 125 16.05 -7.48 -3.15
N MET A 126 14.83 -7.99 -3.26
CA MET A 126 13.66 -7.17 -3.52
C MET A 126 12.52 -7.58 -2.60
N VAL A 127 11.66 -6.62 -2.26
CA VAL A 127 10.48 -6.82 -1.42
C VAL A 127 9.24 -6.26 -2.10
N TYR A 128 8.15 -7.02 -2.03
CA TYR A 128 6.79 -6.55 -2.32
C TYR A 128 6.03 -6.56 -1.00
N ASP A 129 5.66 -5.38 -0.52
CA ASP A 129 4.86 -5.27 0.71
C ASP A 129 3.38 -5.27 0.35
N ARG A 130 2.66 -6.34 0.69
CA ARG A 130 1.22 -6.48 0.44
C ARG A 130 0.37 -5.43 1.17
N ARG A 131 0.94 -4.77 2.17
CA ARG A 131 0.31 -3.67 2.89
C ARG A 131 0.38 -2.37 2.07
N VAL A 132 1.40 -2.24 1.20
CA VAL A 132 1.52 -1.15 0.24
C VAL A 132 0.68 -1.50 -0.98
N ARG A 133 -0.59 -1.14 -0.94
CA ARG A 133 -1.48 -1.31 -2.09
C ARG A 133 -1.06 -0.39 -3.23
N GLU A 134 -1.54 -0.70 -4.45
CA GLU A 134 -1.25 0.07 -5.65
C GLU A 134 -1.41 1.58 -5.43
N ILE A 135 -0.42 2.35 -5.90
CA ILE A 135 -0.51 3.81 -5.88
C ILE A 135 -1.67 4.23 -6.79
N PRO A 136 -2.60 5.08 -6.33
CA PRO A 136 -3.71 5.53 -7.15
C PRO A 136 -3.24 6.24 -8.42
N THR A 137 -4.00 6.09 -9.47
CA THR A 137 -3.83 6.81 -10.73
C THR A 137 -4.54 8.16 -10.70
N LEU A 138 -4.28 9.04 -11.68
CA LEU A 138 -5.03 10.28 -11.84
C LEU A 138 -6.54 10.02 -12.03
N ALA A 139 -6.92 8.92 -12.70
CA ALA A 139 -8.31 8.52 -12.83
C ALA A 139 -8.96 8.21 -11.47
N ASP A 140 -8.22 7.63 -10.54
CA ASP A 140 -8.69 7.40 -9.17
C ASP A 140 -8.89 8.72 -8.42
N VAL A 141 -8.04 9.72 -8.66
CA VAL A 141 -8.18 11.06 -8.07
C VAL A 141 -9.44 11.75 -8.58
N TYR A 142 -9.75 11.64 -9.86
CA TYR A 142 -11.01 12.17 -10.41
C TYR A 142 -12.24 11.43 -9.84
N ARG A 143 -12.17 10.10 -9.69
CA ARG A 143 -13.24 9.35 -8.99
C ARG A 143 -13.40 9.81 -7.55
N ALA A 144 -12.30 10.02 -6.84
CA ALA A 144 -12.30 10.54 -5.47
C ALA A 144 -12.91 11.94 -5.40
N LYS A 145 -12.60 12.84 -6.36
CA LYS A 145 -13.21 14.17 -6.44
C LYS A 145 -14.73 14.08 -6.50
N HIS A 146 -15.27 13.24 -7.38
CA HIS A 146 -16.72 13.03 -7.46
C HIS A 146 -17.31 12.39 -6.19
N ALA A 147 -16.60 11.46 -5.57
CA ALA A 147 -17.06 10.78 -4.37
C ALA A 147 -17.15 11.71 -3.14
N ILE A 148 -16.23 12.68 -3.02
CA ILE A 148 -16.22 13.61 -1.87
C ILE A 148 -17.07 14.86 -2.08
N GLU A 149 -17.39 15.22 -3.32
CA GLU A 149 -18.13 16.45 -3.67
C GLU A 149 -19.45 16.64 -2.91
N PRO A 150 -20.28 15.61 -2.66
CA PRO A 150 -21.49 15.75 -1.87
C PRO A 150 -21.25 16.12 -0.40
N TYR A 151 -20.07 15.87 0.14
CA TYR A 151 -19.74 15.97 1.57
C TYR A 151 -18.79 17.12 1.92
N LEU A 152 -17.88 17.46 1.00
CA LEU A 152 -16.81 18.43 1.22
C LEU A 152 -16.83 19.50 0.14
N LYS A 153 -16.63 20.73 0.59
CA LYS A 153 -16.50 21.87 -0.35
C LYS A 153 -15.07 22.02 -0.82
N ARG A 154 -14.91 22.47 -2.06
CA ARG A 154 -13.63 22.98 -2.58
C ARG A 154 -13.14 24.10 -1.69
N THR A 155 -11.86 24.07 -1.31
CA THR A 155 -11.26 25.13 -0.50
C THR A 155 -10.66 26.22 -1.40
N PRO A 156 -10.61 27.48 -0.95
CA PRO A 156 -9.99 28.56 -1.71
C PRO A 156 -8.48 28.35 -1.91
N LEU A 157 -7.98 28.73 -3.08
CA LEU A 157 -6.57 29.00 -3.34
C LEU A 157 -6.39 30.52 -3.39
N VAL A 158 -5.62 31.09 -2.45
CA VAL A 158 -5.55 32.53 -2.25
C VAL A 158 -4.12 33.01 -2.44
N HIS A 159 -3.93 34.00 -3.33
CA HIS A 159 -2.66 34.70 -3.47
C HIS A 159 -2.34 35.45 -2.17
N ASN A 160 -1.10 35.32 -1.67
CA ASN A 160 -0.64 36.01 -0.47
C ASN A 160 0.49 37.00 -0.77
N PRO A 161 0.19 38.31 -0.91
CA PRO A 161 1.18 39.32 -1.29
C PRO A 161 2.36 39.45 -0.32
N TYR A 162 2.11 39.22 0.99
CA TYR A 162 3.17 39.28 1.98
C TYR A 162 4.17 38.13 1.84
N LEU A 163 3.68 36.91 1.69
CA LEU A 163 4.54 35.75 1.43
C LEU A 163 5.25 35.86 0.08
N SER A 164 4.55 36.36 -0.93
CA SER A 164 5.15 36.57 -2.27
C SER A 164 6.35 37.50 -2.18
N ARG A 165 6.22 38.62 -1.49
CA ARG A 165 7.33 39.56 -1.27
C ARG A 165 8.47 38.92 -0.45
N LEU A 166 8.15 38.12 0.56
CA LEU A 166 9.16 37.48 1.41
C LEU A 166 9.96 36.44 0.66
N LEU A 167 9.29 35.65 -0.20
CA LEU A 167 9.87 34.53 -0.94
C LEU A 167 10.45 34.92 -2.31
N GLY A 168 10.11 36.10 -2.83
CA GLY A 168 10.55 36.55 -4.14
C GLY A 168 9.86 35.82 -5.32
N CYS A 169 8.68 35.24 -5.09
CA CYS A 169 7.86 34.56 -6.11
C CYS A 169 6.38 34.73 -5.78
N ASP A 170 5.48 34.40 -6.71
CA ASP A 170 4.05 34.40 -6.44
C ASP A 170 3.66 33.23 -5.51
N ALA A 171 3.27 33.56 -4.28
CA ALA A 171 2.92 32.60 -3.27
C ALA A 171 1.40 32.52 -3.06
N TYR A 172 0.88 31.31 -3.10
CA TYR A 172 -0.54 31.01 -2.90
C TYR A 172 -0.73 30.08 -1.71
N LEU A 173 -1.86 30.20 -1.01
CA LEU A 173 -2.26 29.36 0.11
C LEU A 173 -3.51 28.58 -0.25
N LYS A 174 -3.43 27.25 -0.24
CA LYS A 174 -4.59 26.35 -0.31
C LYS A 174 -5.14 26.17 1.11
N LEU A 175 -6.32 26.72 1.36
CA LEU A 175 -6.87 26.87 2.73
C LEU A 175 -7.56 25.60 3.23
N GLU A 176 -6.82 24.49 3.38
CA GLU A 176 -7.35 23.22 3.89
C GLU A 176 -7.72 23.25 5.39
N ASN A 177 -7.34 24.29 6.11
CA ASN A 177 -7.83 24.59 7.46
C ASN A 177 -9.31 24.94 7.51
N LEU A 178 -9.96 25.23 6.39
CA LEU A 178 -11.40 25.46 6.27
C LEU A 178 -12.22 24.17 6.15
N GLN A 179 -11.56 23.01 6.05
CA GLN A 179 -12.25 21.72 6.06
C GLN A 179 -12.87 21.41 7.44
N PRO A 180 -13.91 20.54 7.50
CA PRO A 180 -14.66 20.26 8.74
C PRO A 180 -13.85 19.88 9.97
N ILE A 181 -12.70 19.19 9.76
CA ILE A 181 -11.78 18.82 10.84
C ILE A 181 -10.51 19.72 10.87
N GLY A 182 -10.53 20.83 10.15
CA GLY A 182 -9.43 21.80 10.10
C GLY A 182 -8.19 21.32 9.32
N VAL A 183 -8.28 20.25 8.50
CA VAL A 183 -7.12 19.67 7.78
C VAL A 183 -7.53 18.83 6.58
N PHE A 184 -6.66 18.80 5.56
CA PHE A 184 -6.87 18.08 4.29
C PHE A 184 -7.16 16.58 4.43
N LYS A 185 -6.74 15.94 5.53
CA LYS A 185 -6.91 14.50 5.73
C LYS A 185 -8.36 14.02 5.67
N VAL A 186 -9.32 14.90 5.95
CA VAL A 186 -10.76 14.57 5.84
C VAL A 186 -11.14 14.08 4.45
N ARG A 187 -10.50 14.60 3.40
CA ARG A 187 -10.76 14.19 2.01
C ARG A 187 -10.48 12.71 1.78
N GLY A 188 -9.38 12.21 2.37
CA GLY A 188 -9.04 10.78 2.31
C GLY A 188 -10.07 9.91 3.03
N GLY A 189 -10.43 10.25 4.27
CA GLY A 189 -11.41 9.49 5.03
C GLY A 189 -12.78 9.46 4.37
N VAL A 190 -13.24 10.59 3.86
CA VAL A 190 -14.54 10.68 3.15
C VAL A 190 -14.53 9.86 1.87
N ASN A 191 -13.45 9.95 1.06
CA ASN A 191 -13.32 9.11 -0.14
C ASN A 191 -13.32 7.62 0.20
N LEU A 192 -12.58 7.21 1.25
CA LEU A 192 -12.59 5.83 1.72
C LEU A 192 -13.99 5.39 2.11
N ALA A 193 -14.68 6.13 2.97
CA ALA A 193 -16.02 5.78 3.44
C ALA A 193 -17.05 5.72 2.30
N ALA A 194 -16.96 6.63 1.33
CA ALA A 194 -17.83 6.67 0.17
C ALA A 194 -17.61 5.49 -0.79
N SER A 195 -16.35 5.00 -0.91
CA SER A 195 -15.99 3.91 -1.83
C SER A 195 -16.12 2.51 -1.21
N LEU A 196 -16.33 2.39 0.10
CA LEU A 196 -16.47 1.08 0.74
C LEU A 196 -17.72 0.34 0.25
N PRO A 197 -17.57 -0.98 -0.05
CA PRO A 197 -18.73 -1.85 -0.26
C PRO A 197 -19.67 -1.86 0.95
N GLU A 198 -20.97 -2.02 0.70
CA GLU A 198 -21.99 -2.03 1.76
C GLU A 198 -21.71 -3.07 2.86
N ALA A 199 -21.18 -4.24 2.49
CA ALA A 199 -20.81 -5.28 3.46
C ALA A 199 -19.72 -4.83 4.42
N ASP A 200 -18.75 -4.04 3.94
CA ASP A 200 -17.66 -3.51 4.76
C ASP A 200 -18.14 -2.34 5.63
N ARG A 201 -19.01 -1.48 5.09
CA ARG A 201 -19.65 -0.41 5.89
C ARG A 201 -20.42 -0.96 7.08
N ARG A 202 -21.14 -2.05 6.93
CA ARG A 202 -21.89 -2.70 8.03
C ARG A 202 -20.97 -3.22 9.11
N ARG A 203 -19.79 -3.74 8.75
CA ARG A 203 -18.81 -4.24 9.72
C ARG A 203 -18.04 -3.11 10.40
N GLY A 204 -17.83 -2.01 9.70
CA GLY A 204 -17.11 -0.85 10.21
C GLY A 204 -15.61 -0.86 9.89
N ILE A 205 -14.92 0.16 10.39
CA ILE A 205 -13.50 0.38 10.19
C ILE A 205 -12.75 0.49 11.51
N VAL A 206 -11.48 0.07 11.47
CA VAL A 206 -10.54 0.24 12.59
C VAL A 206 -9.29 0.94 12.09
N GLY A 207 -8.76 1.88 12.86
CA GLY A 207 -7.48 2.53 12.56
C GLY A 207 -6.68 2.81 13.83
N ALA A 208 -5.36 2.93 13.69
CA ALA A 208 -4.51 3.46 14.76
C ALA A 208 -4.12 4.90 14.45
N SER A 209 -4.30 5.82 15.41
CA SER A 209 -3.95 7.23 15.18
C SER A 209 -3.94 8.04 16.45
N THR A 210 -2.91 8.85 16.63
CA THR A 210 -2.83 9.85 17.70
C THR A 210 -3.29 11.25 17.25
N GLY A 211 -3.86 11.40 16.04
CA GLY A 211 -4.17 12.74 15.51
C GLY A 211 -5.14 12.78 14.33
N ASN A 212 -4.79 13.56 13.32
CA ASN A 212 -5.67 13.95 12.21
C ASN A 212 -6.21 12.79 11.37
N HIS A 213 -5.48 11.64 11.30
CA HIS A 213 -5.98 10.47 10.61
C HIS A 213 -7.20 9.88 11.34
N GLY A 214 -7.14 9.70 12.66
CA GLY A 214 -8.27 9.21 13.45
C GLY A 214 -9.49 10.10 13.35
N GLN A 215 -9.28 11.44 13.44
CA GLN A 215 -10.39 12.40 13.24
C GLN A 215 -11.01 12.29 11.84
N SER A 216 -10.18 12.07 10.81
CA SER A 216 -10.64 11.88 9.44
C SER A 216 -11.52 10.64 9.30
N LEU A 217 -11.10 9.51 9.88
CA LEU A 217 -11.87 8.26 9.88
C LEU A 217 -13.18 8.41 10.66
N ALA A 218 -13.11 9.00 11.86
CA ALA A 218 -14.28 9.24 12.72
C ALA A 218 -15.32 10.12 12.02
N TYR A 219 -14.89 11.24 11.43
CA TYR A 219 -15.77 12.12 10.67
C TYR A 219 -16.43 11.40 9.49
N ALA A 220 -15.64 10.70 8.69
CA ALA A 220 -16.12 9.99 7.52
C ALA A 220 -17.10 8.87 7.88
N ALA A 221 -16.80 8.10 8.92
CA ALA A 221 -17.68 7.05 9.42
C ALA A 221 -19.03 7.61 9.89
N LYS A 222 -19.02 8.75 10.62
CA LYS A 222 -20.23 9.44 11.04
C LYS A 222 -21.11 9.86 9.87
N LEU A 223 -20.52 10.34 8.77
CA LEU A 223 -21.26 10.77 7.57
C LEU A 223 -22.08 9.64 6.96
N VAL A 224 -21.60 8.40 7.01
CA VAL A 224 -22.24 7.23 6.37
C VAL A 224 -22.88 6.27 7.39
N GLY A 225 -22.93 6.65 8.67
CA GLY A 225 -23.51 5.82 9.73
C GLY A 225 -22.75 4.51 10.00
N MET A 226 -21.42 4.54 9.85
CA MET A 226 -20.55 3.37 9.99
C MET A 226 -19.87 3.38 11.36
N ARG A 227 -19.68 2.19 11.94
CA ARG A 227 -18.87 2.00 13.17
C ARG A 227 -17.41 2.32 12.89
N CYS A 228 -16.77 3.07 13.79
CA CYS A 228 -15.35 3.44 13.69
C CYS A 228 -14.67 3.24 15.05
N VAL A 229 -13.62 2.43 15.07
CA VAL A 229 -12.77 2.18 16.23
C VAL A 229 -11.40 2.78 15.98
N ILE A 230 -10.89 3.59 16.91
CA ILE A 230 -9.57 4.21 16.85
C ILE A 230 -8.72 3.74 18.01
N ALA A 231 -7.67 2.99 17.73
CA ALA A 231 -6.68 2.61 18.72
C ALA A 231 -5.65 3.72 18.93
N MET A 232 -5.35 3.99 20.19
CA MET A 232 -4.40 5.03 20.61
C MET A 232 -3.52 4.50 21.76
N PRO A 233 -2.26 4.99 21.88
CA PRO A 233 -1.46 4.76 23.08
C PRO A 233 -2.16 5.24 24.36
N VAL A 234 -1.88 4.61 25.49
CA VAL A 234 -2.51 4.92 26.78
C VAL A 234 -2.31 6.38 27.19
N GLU A 235 -1.12 6.93 26.94
CA GLU A 235 -0.77 8.33 27.28
C GLU A 235 -1.10 9.33 26.15
N SER A 236 -2.14 9.07 25.36
CA SER A 236 -2.53 9.96 24.28
C SER A 236 -3.11 11.28 24.79
N ASN A 237 -2.89 12.37 24.03
CA ASN A 237 -3.39 13.69 24.36
C ASN A 237 -4.93 13.71 24.52
N PRO A 238 -5.47 14.10 25.69
CA PRO A 238 -6.91 14.05 25.97
C PRO A 238 -7.76 14.86 24.99
N LEU A 239 -7.24 16.00 24.47
CA LEU A 239 -7.97 16.81 23.49
C LEU A 239 -8.13 16.08 22.15
N LYS A 240 -7.14 15.26 21.77
CA LYS A 240 -7.23 14.43 20.55
C LYS A 240 -8.21 13.29 20.74
N VAL A 241 -8.19 12.66 21.91
CA VAL A 241 -9.16 11.61 22.28
C VAL A 241 -10.57 12.15 22.21
N GLU A 242 -10.82 13.28 22.88
CA GLU A 242 -12.14 13.91 22.91
C GLU A 242 -12.63 14.31 21.51
N SER A 243 -11.75 14.85 20.68
CA SER A 243 -12.07 15.19 19.29
C SER A 243 -12.60 13.99 18.49
N MET A 244 -12.03 12.79 18.69
CA MET A 244 -12.48 11.57 17.99
C MET A 244 -13.81 11.06 18.56
N ARG A 245 -13.99 11.13 19.90
CA ARG A 245 -15.24 10.74 20.56
C ARG A 245 -16.43 11.63 20.15
N VAL A 246 -16.22 12.93 20.08
CA VAL A 246 -17.24 13.89 19.60
C VAL A 246 -17.63 13.61 18.15
N LEU A 247 -16.71 13.13 17.35
CA LEU A 247 -16.98 12.68 15.98
C LEU A 247 -17.64 11.30 15.93
N GLY A 248 -17.85 10.62 17.05
CA GLY A 248 -18.58 9.37 17.15
C GLY A 248 -17.71 8.10 17.06
N ALA A 249 -16.39 8.22 17.14
CA ALA A 249 -15.50 7.06 17.18
C ALA A 249 -15.46 6.42 18.58
N GLU A 250 -15.38 5.11 18.62
CA GLU A 250 -14.97 4.34 19.79
C GLU A 250 -13.43 4.47 19.91
N VAL A 251 -12.94 4.95 21.04
CA VAL A 251 -11.49 5.09 21.26
C VAL A 251 -11.04 4.04 22.26
N GLU A 252 -10.13 3.18 21.80
CA GLU A 252 -9.52 2.09 22.55
C GLU A 252 -8.05 2.40 22.85
N PHE A 253 -7.63 2.17 24.11
CA PHE A 253 -6.27 2.46 24.55
C PHE A 253 -5.44 1.21 24.67
N HIS A 254 -4.38 1.11 23.86
CA HIS A 254 -3.49 -0.05 23.84
C HIS A 254 -2.03 0.37 23.66
N GLY A 255 -1.18 -0.21 24.52
CA GLY A 255 0.26 -0.03 24.47
C GLY A 255 0.76 1.34 24.93
N GLY A 256 2.08 1.48 25.04
CA GLY A 256 2.78 2.70 25.41
C GLY A 256 3.11 3.60 24.22
N ASP A 257 3.09 3.05 22.99
CA ASP A 257 3.42 3.79 21.79
C ASP A 257 2.45 3.52 20.63
N PHE A 258 2.68 4.22 19.52
CA PHE A 258 1.85 4.10 18.33
C PHE A 258 1.89 2.71 17.69
N GLU A 259 3.05 2.05 17.74
CA GLU A 259 3.23 0.75 17.08
C GLU A 259 2.45 -0.35 17.81
N GLU A 260 2.47 -0.36 19.12
CA GLU A 260 1.68 -1.30 19.94
C GLU A 260 0.18 -1.09 19.73
N ALA A 261 -0.29 0.16 19.69
CA ALA A 261 -1.68 0.47 19.37
C ALA A 261 -2.05 0.03 17.94
N ARG A 262 -1.13 0.15 16.97
CA ARG A 262 -1.31 -0.29 15.59
C ARG A 262 -1.46 -1.81 15.49
N LEU A 263 -0.56 -2.55 16.14
CA LEU A 263 -0.62 -4.02 16.14
C LEU A 263 -1.92 -4.53 16.74
N TRP A 264 -2.35 -3.93 17.86
CA TRP A 264 -3.64 -4.26 18.45
C TRP A 264 -4.80 -3.96 17.48
N ALA A 265 -4.79 -2.81 16.81
CA ALA A 265 -5.84 -2.44 15.86
C ALA A 265 -5.96 -3.43 14.69
N GLU A 266 -4.85 -3.93 14.19
CA GLU A 266 -4.80 -4.94 13.12
C GLU A 266 -5.38 -6.28 13.58
N GLU A 267 -5.03 -6.72 14.80
CA GLU A 267 -5.55 -7.96 15.37
C GLU A 267 -7.05 -7.85 15.67
N PHE A 268 -7.47 -6.74 16.29
CA PHE A 268 -8.87 -6.45 16.57
C PHE A 268 -9.72 -6.44 15.29
N ALA A 269 -9.25 -5.74 14.24
CA ALA A 269 -9.92 -5.70 12.95
C ALA A 269 -10.12 -7.08 12.35
N ARG A 270 -9.10 -7.96 12.49
CA ARG A 270 -9.15 -9.34 12.01
C ARG A 270 -10.16 -10.19 12.81
N GLY A 271 -10.16 -10.04 14.14
CA GLY A 271 -11.09 -10.75 15.03
C GLY A 271 -12.55 -10.37 14.82
N GLU A 272 -12.83 -9.08 14.65
CA GLU A 272 -14.18 -8.53 14.45
C GLU A 272 -14.64 -8.56 12.98
N GLY A 273 -13.77 -8.93 12.05
CA GLY A 273 -14.05 -8.90 10.61
C GLY A 273 -14.22 -7.47 10.07
N MET A 274 -13.71 -6.46 10.80
CA MET A 274 -13.73 -5.06 10.41
C MET A 274 -12.59 -4.75 9.44
N ARG A 275 -12.69 -3.67 8.67
CA ARG A 275 -11.59 -3.23 7.81
C ARG A 275 -10.57 -2.41 8.60
N TYR A 276 -9.35 -2.90 8.68
CA TYR A 276 -8.23 -2.09 9.14
C TYR A 276 -7.85 -1.03 8.09
N VAL A 277 -7.69 0.23 8.52
CA VAL A 277 -7.32 1.35 7.66
C VAL A 277 -5.96 1.89 8.07
N HIS A 278 -4.94 1.50 7.30
CA HIS A 278 -3.59 2.00 7.53
C HIS A 278 -3.49 3.50 7.18
N HIS A 279 -2.82 4.28 8.03
CA HIS A 279 -2.77 5.75 7.94
C HIS A 279 -2.07 6.32 6.69
N VAL A 280 -1.33 5.49 5.95
CA VAL A 280 -0.62 5.87 4.71
C VAL A 280 -1.02 4.98 3.54
N ASN A 281 -1.01 3.65 3.72
CA ASN A 281 -1.03 2.66 2.63
C ASN A 281 -2.42 2.32 2.07
N ALA A 282 -3.46 3.11 2.36
CA ALA A 282 -4.78 2.91 1.80
C ALA A 282 -4.94 3.77 0.52
N PRO A 283 -5.09 3.15 -0.67
CA PRO A 283 -5.20 3.89 -1.94
C PRO A 283 -6.34 4.90 -1.94
N GLU A 284 -7.45 4.55 -1.31
CA GLU A 284 -8.60 5.44 -1.21
C GLU A 284 -8.29 6.72 -0.40
N LEU A 285 -7.45 6.60 0.65
CA LEU A 285 -6.98 7.77 1.40
C LEU A 285 -6.08 8.65 0.53
N MET A 286 -5.13 8.04 -0.21
CA MET A 286 -4.20 8.76 -1.09
C MET A 286 -4.97 9.47 -2.21
N ALA A 287 -5.89 8.79 -2.89
CA ALA A 287 -6.70 9.39 -3.95
C ALA A 287 -7.56 10.55 -3.42
N GLY A 288 -8.15 10.40 -2.24
CA GLY A 288 -8.93 11.46 -1.61
C GLY A 288 -8.10 12.70 -1.29
N VAL A 289 -6.93 12.55 -0.67
CA VAL A 289 -6.06 13.70 -0.36
C VAL A 289 -5.42 14.30 -1.61
N ALA A 290 -5.21 13.54 -2.67
CA ALA A 290 -4.70 14.02 -3.95
C ALA A 290 -5.64 15.04 -4.63
N THR A 291 -6.92 15.07 -4.27
CA THR A 291 -7.87 16.07 -4.78
C THR A 291 -7.49 17.50 -4.40
N VAL A 292 -6.67 17.69 -3.36
CA VAL A 292 -6.08 19.01 -3.02
C VAL A 292 -5.24 19.52 -4.17
N SER A 293 -4.32 18.69 -4.69
CA SER A 293 -3.46 19.06 -5.81
C SER A 293 -4.23 19.24 -7.09
N LEU A 294 -5.23 18.40 -7.33
CA LEU A 294 -6.09 18.54 -8.50
C LEU A 294 -6.79 19.90 -8.50
N GLU A 295 -7.33 20.33 -7.35
CA GLU A 295 -7.92 21.66 -7.21
C GLU A 295 -6.89 22.79 -7.40
N ILE A 296 -5.65 22.63 -6.91
CA ILE A 296 -4.58 23.62 -7.08
C ILE A 296 -4.28 23.79 -8.57
N VAL A 297 -4.05 22.70 -9.28
CA VAL A 297 -3.71 22.75 -10.71
C VAL A 297 -4.88 23.26 -11.57
N GLU A 298 -6.12 22.95 -11.19
CA GLU A 298 -7.31 23.50 -11.85
C GLU A 298 -7.44 25.04 -11.65
N ASP A 299 -7.07 25.56 -10.45
CA ASP A 299 -7.12 26.99 -10.14
C ASP A 299 -5.88 27.76 -10.64
N LEU A 300 -4.73 27.10 -10.70
CA LEU A 300 -3.44 27.66 -11.09
C LEU A 300 -2.68 26.64 -11.96
N PRO A 301 -3.01 26.55 -13.26
CA PRO A 301 -2.39 25.57 -14.17
C PRO A 301 -0.88 25.72 -14.34
N ASP A 302 -0.35 26.92 -14.16
CA ASP A 302 1.07 27.24 -14.32
C ASP A 302 1.85 27.17 -12.99
N VAL A 303 1.35 26.42 -11.99
CA VAL A 303 2.03 26.25 -10.72
C VAL A 303 3.36 25.52 -10.90
N ASP A 304 4.48 26.15 -10.48
CA ASP A 304 5.83 25.56 -10.57
C ASP A 304 6.16 24.60 -9.43
N ALA A 305 5.65 24.87 -8.23
CA ALA A 305 5.98 24.10 -7.03
C ALA A 305 4.82 24.03 -6.02
N ILE A 306 4.63 22.89 -5.42
CA ILE A 306 3.68 22.67 -4.31
C ILE A 306 4.48 22.28 -3.07
N ILE A 307 4.34 23.09 -2.01
CA ILE A 307 4.95 22.82 -0.71
C ILE A 307 3.88 22.26 0.23
N ALA A 308 4.12 21.08 0.78
CA ALA A 308 3.18 20.40 1.65
C ALA A 308 3.87 19.84 2.91
N PRO A 309 3.16 19.80 4.06
CA PRO A 309 3.71 19.19 5.27
C PRO A 309 3.78 17.67 5.12
N ILE A 310 4.87 17.07 5.62
CA ILE A 310 5.08 15.63 5.65
C ILE A 310 4.85 15.12 7.07
N GLY A 311 3.87 14.22 7.23
CA GLY A 311 3.74 13.32 8.37
C GLY A 311 4.01 11.89 7.90
N GLY A 312 2.98 11.02 7.89
CA GLY A 312 3.08 9.66 7.33
C GLY A 312 3.23 9.58 5.80
N GLY A 313 3.17 10.69 5.05
CA GLY A 313 3.47 10.74 3.61
C GLY A 313 2.25 10.76 2.68
N SER A 314 1.06 10.34 3.09
CA SER A 314 -0.12 10.25 2.20
C SER A 314 -0.46 11.56 1.45
N GLY A 315 -0.26 12.72 2.09
CA GLY A 315 -0.45 14.03 1.45
C GLY A 315 0.53 14.26 0.29
N VAL A 316 1.82 14.07 0.55
CA VAL A 316 2.87 14.25 -0.46
C VAL A 316 2.73 13.26 -1.60
N ILE A 317 2.39 11.98 -1.30
CA ILE A 317 2.09 10.98 -2.34
C ILE A 317 0.95 11.49 -3.22
N GLY A 318 -0.14 12.01 -2.62
CA GLY A 318 -1.25 12.59 -3.36
C GLY A 318 -0.82 13.75 -4.28
N HIS A 319 0.02 14.65 -3.79
CA HIS A 319 0.58 15.74 -4.60
C HIS A 319 1.42 15.19 -5.76
N CYS A 320 2.28 14.21 -5.50
CA CYS A 320 3.11 13.58 -6.54
C CYS A 320 2.29 12.86 -7.62
N ILE A 321 1.17 12.20 -7.26
CA ILE A 321 0.29 11.53 -8.23
C ILE A 321 -0.21 12.53 -9.27
N VAL A 322 -0.69 13.69 -8.83
CA VAL A 322 -1.23 14.72 -9.73
C VAL A 322 -0.11 15.41 -10.51
N ALA A 323 0.95 15.86 -9.83
CA ALA A 323 2.05 16.58 -10.46
C ALA A 323 2.86 15.77 -11.49
N LYS A 324 2.87 14.44 -11.39
CA LYS A 324 3.55 13.58 -12.38
C LYS A 324 2.65 13.18 -13.56
N ALA A 325 1.35 13.34 -13.42
CA ALA A 325 0.39 12.95 -14.43
C ALA A 325 -0.03 14.11 -15.34
N LEU A 326 0.34 15.33 -14.99
CA LEU A 326 0.10 16.58 -15.72
C LEU A 326 1.42 17.21 -16.14
#